data_54bf4065595af276c5be42e56a02372d
#
_entry.id   54bf4065595af276c5be42e56a02372d
#
_cell.length_a   1.000
_cell.length_b   1.000
_cell.length_c   1.000
_cell.angle_alpha   90.00
_cell.angle_beta   90.00
_cell.angle_gamma   90.00
#
_symmetry.space_group_name_H-M   'P 1'
#
loop_
_entity.id
_entity.type
_entity.pdbx_description
1 polymer ?
#
loop_
_entity_poly.entity_id
_entity_poly.type
_entity_poly.pdbx_seq_one_letter_code
_entity_poly.pdbx_strand_id
1 'polypeptide(L)'
;MKEKIILFTRVPKEGTTKTRLYNFVQPKQAVEIQTKLLKKNYKLLSGLNKELFVFHDGNERDNEFMNSIIPADKFFYQRGENLGDKMYNAIKDVIEDGDKVILLGSDIANLSQNIIDMAFKNLNTVDIVINPSEDGGYFLIGMKKPVKEVFDLPSYGDNTVLENLITVIKNKNLSYYIGEVGLDVDTREDLLQAETGYRDIELLGAGEYNINFTFSDDEGIKKVLRINVKSQMDLENQIEYEYETLQLLKNSSVTPKPYDLVTNTTLLPYKYLTMEFLNGRALDYRADMDIAAYLLSKVHNTKFGENNLIRASNPFALMYEECENMSDKYLSWDKADKKVSEYIRKFLSKCKELIPNEYEIASPCIINTELNSGNFLIGKSKEDSFVIDWEKALIGECEQDLAHFLAPTTTFWKTDIILTKEEIEDFLKKYSQYRDYDKERFERYLIFNCLRGVTWCSMAYREYSESTKLLMDEFTFNKISSYVSYEFLENISKYFE
;
A
#
# COMPACT_ATOMS: atom_id res chain seq x y z
N MET A 1 -28.66 -41.31 5.95
CA MET A 1 -27.35 -40.63 6.20
C MET A 1 -27.36 -39.36 5.39
N LYS A 2 -27.53 -38.24 6.07
CA LYS A 2 -27.55 -36.91 5.44
C LYS A 2 -26.18 -36.26 5.57
N GLU A 3 -25.85 -35.42 4.58
CA GLU A 3 -24.66 -34.60 4.61
C GLU A 3 -25.07 -33.14 4.96
N LYS A 4 -24.59 -32.66 6.12
CA LYS A 4 -24.96 -31.38 6.69
C LYS A 4 -23.75 -30.48 6.82
N ILE A 5 -23.92 -29.21 6.46
CA ILE A 5 -22.86 -28.18 6.49
C ILE A 5 -23.23 -27.12 7.51
N ILE A 6 -22.31 -26.76 8.38
CA ILE A 6 -22.40 -25.61 9.28
C ILE A 6 -21.45 -24.53 8.77
N LEU A 7 -22.02 -23.41 8.29
CA LEU A 7 -21.25 -22.20 8.02
C LEU A 7 -21.19 -21.37 9.30
N PHE A 8 -19.99 -21.24 9.85
CA PHE A 8 -19.73 -20.62 11.13
C PHE A 8 -19.13 -19.21 10.88
N THR A 9 -19.83 -18.16 11.30
CA THR A 9 -19.44 -16.79 10.96
C THR A 9 -19.60 -15.83 12.13
N ARG A 10 -18.91 -14.69 12.06
CA ARG A 10 -19.22 -13.51 12.88
C ARG A 10 -20.19 -12.62 12.14
N VAL A 11 -20.94 -11.81 12.89
CA VAL A 11 -21.70 -10.70 12.31
C VAL A 11 -20.72 -9.60 11.90
N PRO A 12 -20.64 -9.21 10.60
CA PRO A 12 -19.70 -8.19 10.16
C PRO A 12 -20.06 -6.81 10.75
N LYS A 13 -19.26 -6.33 11.69
CA LYS A 13 -19.47 -5.03 12.37
C LYS A 13 -18.15 -4.26 12.48
N GLU A 14 -18.20 -2.94 12.27
CA GLU A 14 -17.04 -2.08 12.50
C GLU A 14 -16.54 -2.19 13.95
N GLY A 15 -15.24 -2.09 14.13
CA GLY A 15 -14.58 -2.20 15.43
C GLY A 15 -14.29 -3.64 15.91
N THR A 16 -14.94 -4.67 15.33
CA THR A 16 -14.79 -6.06 15.74
C THR A 16 -14.41 -7.02 14.61
N THR A 17 -14.67 -6.64 13.36
CA THR A 17 -14.43 -7.48 12.19
C THR A 17 -13.03 -7.24 11.65
N LYS A 18 -12.24 -8.33 11.51
CA LYS A 18 -10.91 -8.33 10.89
C LYS A 18 -10.00 -7.18 11.34
N THR A 19 -9.93 -6.97 12.64
CA THR A 19 -9.18 -5.86 13.26
C THR A 19 -7.68 -5.88 12.95
N ARG A 20 -7.11 -7.05 12.58
CA ARG A 20 -5.73 -7.20 12.13
C ARG A 20 -5.47 -6.49 10.79
N LEU A 21 -6.52 -6.24 9.99
CA LEU A 21 -6.42 -5.50 8.74
C LEU A 21 -6.43 -3.96 8.93
N TYR A 22 -6.70 -3.44 10.13
CA TYR A 22 -6.88 -1.99 10.36
C TYR A 22 -5.60 -1.16 10.18
N ASN A 23 -4.44 -1.80 10.14
CA ASN A 23 -3.17 -1.17 9.75
C ASN A 23 -3.02 -0.99 8.23
N PHE A 24 -3.97 -1.51 7.44
CA PHE A 24 -3.92 -1.50 5.98
C PHE A 24 -5.22 -0.97 5.35
N VAL A 25 -6.38 -1.27 5.93
CA VAL A 25 -7.70 -0.84 5.44
C VAL A 25 -8.50 -0.17 6.54
N GLN A 26 -9.46 0.67 6.16
CA GLN A 26 -10.37 1.30 7.11
C GLN A 26 -11.34 0.27 7.71
N PRO A 27 -11.86 0.48 8.96
CA PRO A 27 -12.81 -0.44 9.58
C PRO A 27 -14.01 -0.81 8.71
N LYS A 28 -14.58 0.16 7.98
CA LYS A 28 -15.67 -0.07 7.03
C LYS A 28 -15.26 -1.00 5.89
N GLN A 29 -14.06 -0.82 5.34
CA GLN A 29 -13.53 -1.68 4.27
C GLN A 29 -13.28 -3.11 4.77
N ALA A 30 -12.83 -3.28 6.00
CA ALA A 30 -12.68 -4.61 6.62
C ALA A 30 -14.04 -5.35 6.75
N VAL A 31 -15.11 -4.64 7.08
CA VAL A 31 -16.49 -5.18 7.06
C VAL A 31 -16.92 -5.57 5.65
N GLU A 32 -16.59 -4.75 4.64
CA GLU A 32 -16.90 -5.06 3.24
C GLU A 32 -16.15 -6.31 2.75
N ILE A 33 -14.87 -6.47 3.11
CA ILE A 33 -14.07 -7.66 2.80
C ILE A 33 -14.71 -8.91 3.40
N GLN A 34 -15.02 -8.89 4.70
CA GLN A 34 -15.70 -10.01 5.37
C GLN A 34 -17.05 -10.32 4.73
N THR A 35 -17.81 -9.30 4.38
CA THR A 35 -19.12 -9.45 3.72
C THR A 35 -18.97 -10.12 2.34
N LYS A 36 -17.97 -9.74 1.56
CA LYS A 36 -17.69 -10.35 0.25
C LYS A 36 -17.30 -11.83 0.38
N LEU A 37 -16.42 -12.17 1.33
CA LEU A 37 -16.02 -13.56 1.62
C LEU A 37 -17.22 -14.40 2.06
N LEU A 38 -18.00 -13.90 3.01
CA LEU A 38 -19.20 -14.57 3.49
C LEU A 38 -20.21 -14.81 2.36
N LYS A 39 -20.50 -13.81 1.51
CA LYS A 39 -21.39 -13.96 0.34
C LYS A 39 -20.86 -15.00 -0.65
N LYS A 40 -19.56 -14.97 -0.96
CA LYS A 40 -18.91 -15.93 -1.85
C LYS A 40 -19.07 -17.36 -1.34
N ASN A 41 -18.72 -17.60 -0.06
CA ASN A 41 -18.76 -18.92 0.53
C ASN A 41 -20.20 -19.42 0.73
N TYR A 42 -21.12 -18.57 1.19
CA TYR A 42 -22.53 -18.91 1.28
C TYR A 42 -23.12 -19.30 -0.09
N LYS A 43 -22.84 -18.53 -1.14
CA LYS A 43 -23.30 -18.84 -2.52
C LYS A 43 -22.82 -20.21 -3.00
N LEU A 44 -21.56 -20.54 -2.72
CA LEU A 44 -21.01 -21.84 -3.07
C LEU A 44 -21.75 -22.95 -2.29
N LEU A 45 -21.85 -22.82 -0.96
CA LEU A 45 -22.41 -23.85 -0.10
C LEU A 45 -23.91 -24.07 -0.31
N SER A 46 -24.69 -23.00 -0.50
CA SER A 46 -26.13 -23.06 -0.79
C SER A 46 -26.45 -23.66 -2.15
N GLY A 47 -25.50 -23.66 -3.10
CA GLY A 47 -25.62 -24.32 -4.39
C GLY A 47 -25.40 -25.83 -4.35
N LEU A 48 -24.92 -26.37 -3.24
CA LEU A 48 -24.70 -27.81 -3.07
C LEU A 48 -25.99 -28.52 -2.63
N ASN A 49 -26.17 -29.78 -3.07
CA ASN A 49 -27.32 -30.60 -2.65
C ASN A 49 -27.08 -31.17 -1.25
N LYS A 50 -26.94 -30.28 -0.24
CA LYS A 50 -26.65 -30.61 1.16
C LYS A 50 -27.45 -29.67 2.08
N GLU A 51 -27.74 -30.09 3.31
CA GLU A 51 -28.43 -29.22 4.28
C GLU A 51 -27.43 -28.20 4.84
N LEU A 52 -27.70 -26.89 4.67
CA LEU A 52 -26.86 -25.80 5.12
C LEU A 52 -27.45 -25.11 6.35
N PHE A 53 -26.65 -24.98 7.39
CA PHE A 53 -26.97 -24.31 8.65
C PHE A 53 -26.01 -23.14 8.85
N VAL A 54 -26.53 -21.94 9.09
CA VAL A 54 -25.72 -20.72 9.31
C VAL A 54 -25.74 -20.37 10.80
N PHE A 55 -24.56 -20.44 11.44
CA PHE A 55 -24.38 -20.05 12.83
C PHE A 55 -23.56 -18.75 12.92
N HIS A 56 -24.12 -17.72 13.60
CA HIS A 56 -23.39 -16.47 13.84
C HIS A 56 -23.26 -16.13 15.32
N ASP A 57 -22.29 -15.28 15.67
CA ASP A 57 -21.97 -14.88 17.06
C ASP A 57 -22.87 -13.77 17.62
N GLY A 58 -23.80 -13.26 16.80
CA GLY A 58 -24.80 -12.26 17.21
C GLY A 58 -26.03 -12.89 17.87
N ASN A 59 -27.13 -12.16 17.83
CA ASN A 59 -28.42 -12.56 18.38
C ASN A 59 -29.57 -12.27 17.38
N GLU A 60 -30.82 -12.45 17.80
CA GLU A 60 -31.99 -12.29 16.93
C GLU A 60 -32.08 -10.89 16.27
N ARG A 61 -31.58 -9.85 16.91
CA ARG A 61 -31.58 -8.47 16.37
C ARG A 61 -30.63 -8.33 15.16
N ASP A 62 -29.67 -9.22 15.04
CA ASP A 62 -28.70 -9.21 13.94
C ASP A 62 -29.21 -9.98 12.71
N ASN A 63 -30.32 -10.73 12.82
CA ASN A 63 -30.82 -11.58 11.74
C ASN A 63 -31.25 -10.76 10.50
N GLU A 64 -31.88 -9.61 10.68
CA GLU A 64 -32.27 -8.76 9.54
C GLU A 64 -31.05 -8.28 8.77
N PHE A 65 -30.02 -7.84 9.48
CA PHE A 65 -28.74 -7.45 8.86
C PHE A 65 -28.06 -8.62 8.18
N MET A 66 -27.95 -9.77 8.85
CA MET A 66 -27.38 -10.99 8.25
C MET A 66 -28.14 -11.44 7.02
N ASN A 67 -29.49 -11.36 7.04
CA ASN A 67 -30.32 -11.70 5.90
C ASN A 67 -30.14 -10.75 4.69
N SER A 68 -29.78 -9.52 4.95
CA SER A 68 -29.41 -8.57 3.87
C SER A 68 -28.06 -8.93 3.19
N ILE A 69 -27.22 -9.68 3.88
CA ILE A 69 -25.93 -10.16 3.36
C ILE A 69 -26.08 -11.50 2.66
N ILE A 70 -26.70 -12.48 3.34
CA ILE A 70 -26.90 -13.85 2.84
C ILE A 70 -28.36 -14.26 3.12
N PRO A 71 -29.12 -14.69 2.10
CA PRO A 71 -30.56 -15.05 2.26
C PRO A 71 -30.69 -16.48 2.80
N ALA A 72 -30.37 -16.68 4.09
CA ALA A 72 -30.54 -17.97 4.75
C ALA A 72 -31.96 -18.14 5.27
N ASP A 73 -32.53 -19.33 5.09
CA ASP A 73 -33.89 -19.63 5.57
C ASP A 73 -34.03 -19.48 7.07
N LYS A 74 -32.96 -19.77 7.81
CA LYS A 74 -32.88 -19.67 9.27
C LYS A 74 -31.45 -19.44 9.74
N PHE A 75 -31.30 -18.58 10.74
CA PHE A 75 -30.06 -18.35 11.48
C PHE A 75 -30.08 -19.06 12.83
N PHE A 76 -28.90 -19.57 13.23
CA PHE A 76 -28.63 -20.15 14.52
C PHE A 76 -27.57 -19.34 15.26
N TYR A 77 -27.53 -19.43 16.59
CA TYR A 77 -26.63 -18.62 17.39
C TYR A 77 -25.53 -19.49 18.00
N GLN A 78 -24.32 -18.99 17.93
CA GLN A 78 -23.17 -19.63 18.59
C GLN A 78 -23.33 -19.58 20.10
N ARG A 79 -23.20 -20.71 20.79
CA ARG A 79 -23.40 -20.84 22.23
C ARG A 79 -22.21 -21.55 22.85
N GLY A 80 -21.60 -20.96 23.89
CA GLY A 80 -20.45 -21.51 24.61
C GLY A 80 -19.57 -20.40 25.17
N GLU A 81 -18.71 -20.73 26.10
CA GLU A 81 -17.80 -19.79 26.78
C GLU A 81 -16.59 -19.44 25.91
N ASN A 82 -16.12 -20.37 25.10
CA ASN A 82 -14.98 -20.23 24.19
C ASN A 82 -15.32 -20.73 22.79
N LEU A 83 -14.39 -20.58 21.84
CA LEU A 83 -14.60 -20.99 20.45
C LEU A 83 -14.83 -22.50 20.30
N GLY A 84 -14.11 -23.32 21.06
CA GLY A 84 -14.28 -24.77 21.06
C GLY A 84 -15.69 -25.21 21.52
N ASP A 85 -16.19 -24.65 22.62
CA ASP A 85 -17.56 -24.89 23.10
C ASP A 85 -18.59 -24.50 22.06
N LYS A 86 -18.41 -23.34 21.41
CA LYS A 86 -19.30 -22.85 20.36
C LYS A 86 -19.36 -23.80 19.16
N MET A 87 -18.20 -24.27 18.68
CA MET A 87 -18.13 -25.24 17.57
C MET A 87 -18.74 -26.58 17.96
N TYR A 88 -18.40 -27.11 19.12
CA TYR A 88 -18.96 -28.37 19.62
C TYR A 88 -20.50 -28.32 19.73
N ASN A 89 -21.03 -27.25 20.34
CA ASN A 89 -22.47 -27.09 20.50
C ASN A 89 -23.19 -26.94 19.15
N ALA A 90 -22.59 -26.22 18.19
CA ALA A 90 -23.17 -26.12 16.85
C ALA A 90 -23.26 -27.46 16.12
N ILE A 91 -22.20 -28.31 16.24
CA ILE A 91 -22.22 -29.64 15.65
C ILE A 91 -23.26 -30.53 16.38
N LYS A 92 -23.30 -30.48 17.72
CA LYS A 92 -24.24 -31.25 18.53
C LYS A 92 -25.70 -30.89 18.22
N ASP A 93 -26.01 -29.65 17.96
CA ASP A 93 -27.37 -29.17 17.64
C ASP A 93 -27.86 -29.63 16.26
N VAL A 94 -26.95 -29.92 15.34
CA VAL A 94 -27.27 -30.24 13.94
C VAL A 94 -27.21 -31.74 13.63
N ILE A 95 -26.29 -32.47 14.29
CA ILE A 95 -26.04 -33.89 13.97
C ILE A 95 -27.12 -34.80 14.51
N GLU A 96 -27.61 -35.71 13.69
CA GLU A 96 -28.48 -36.81 14.08
C GLU A 96 -27.78 -38.12 13.84
N ASP A 97 -28.34 -39.23 14.39
CA ASP A 97 -27.71 -40.55 14.27
C ASP A 97 -27.59 -40.97 12.79
N GLY A 98 -26.39 -41.32 12.41
CA GLY A 98 -26.05 -41.69 11.04
C GLY A 98 -25.71 -40.53 10.09
N ASP A 99 -25.78 -39.28 10.53
CA ASP A 99 -25.41 -38.12 9.70
C ASP A 99 -23.91 -37.88 9.66
N LYS A 100 -23.48 -37.12 8.66
CA LYS A 100 -22.15 -36.53 8.58
C LYS A 100 -22.30 -35.02 8.64
N VAL A 101 -21.52 -34.37 9.49
CA VAL A 101 -21.53 -32.89 9.63
C VAL A 101 -20.12 -32.36 9.40
N ILE A 102 -20.03 -31.31 8.62
CA ILE A 102 -18.82 -30.47 8.55
C ILE A 102 -19.15 -29.09 9.06
N LEU A 103 -18.23 -28.48 9.80
CA LEU A 103 -18.27 -27.11 10.23
C LEU A 103 -17.09 -26.38 9.62
N LEU A 104 -17.33 -25.21 9.00
CA LEU A 104 -16.27 -24.40 8.40
C LEU A 104 -16.48 -22.91 8.64
N GLY A 105 -15.37 -22.16 8.67
CA GLY A 105 -15.35 -20.70 8.76
C GLY A 105 -15.83 -20.02 7.47
N SER A 106 -16.22 -18.76 7.58
CA SER A 106 -16.74 -17.97 6.47
C SER A 106 -15.72 -17.15 5.69
N ASP A 107 -14.47 -17.10 6.15
CA ASP A 107 -13.41 -16.19 5.69
C ASP A 107 -12.34 -16.83 4.80
N ILE A 108 -12.62 -18.02 4.32
CA ILE A 108 -11.73 -18.77 3.42
C ILE A 108 -11.83 -18.24 1.99
N ALA A 109 -10.69 -17.82 1.45
CA ALA A 109 -10.65 -17.25 0.09
C ALA A 109 -10.70 -18.32 -1.02
N ASN A 110 -10.10 -19.49 -0.80
CA ASN A 110 -9.97 -20.56 -1.80
C ASN A 110 -10.94 -21.74 -1.59
N LEU A 111 -12.06 -21.52 -0.87
CA LEU A 111 -13.07 -22.56 -0.70
C LEU A 111 -13.62 -23.04 -2.05
N SER A 112 -13.68 -24.36 -2.24
CA SER A 112 -14.19 -24.99 -3.46
C SER A 112 -15.14 -26.14 -3.15
N GLN A 113 -15.97 -26.50 -4.13
CA GLN A 113 -16.83 -27.68 -4.03
C GLN A 113 -16.01 -28.96 -3.81
N ASN A 114 -14.84 -29.09 -4.44
CA ASN A 114 -13.97 -30.24 -4.29
C ASN A 114 -13.55 -30.47 -2.82
N ILE A 115 -13.22 -29.40 -2.10
CA ILE A 115 -12.88 -29.47 -0.67
C ILE A 115 -14.04 -30.08 0.14
N ILE A 116 -15.25 -29.62 -0.10
CA ILE A 116 -16.47 -30.10 0.58
C ILE A 116 -16.76 -31.56 0.24
N ASP A 117 -16.72 -31.92 -1.05
CA ASP A 117 -17.01 -33.29 -1.51
C ASP A 117 -15.94 -34.28 -0.99
N MET A 118 -14.66 -33.87 -0.96
CA MET A 118 -13.59 -34.70 -0.40
C MET A 118 -13.72 -34.87 1.12
N ALA A 119 -14.15 -33.87 1.86
CA ALA A 119 -14.42 -33.95 3.27
C ALA A 119 -15.52 -35.00 3.56
N PHE A 120 -16.67 -34.92 2.88
CA PHE A 120 -17.73 -35.91 3.06
C PHE A 120 -17.37 -37.31 2.54
N LYS A 121 -16.61 -37.43 1.46
CA LYS A 121 -16.11 -38.70 0.93
C LYS A 121 -15.23 -39.41 1.98
N ASN A 122 -14.28 -38.70 2.59
CA ASN A 122 -13.38 -39.27 3.57
C ASN A 122 -14.09 -39.63 4.88
N LEU A 123 -15.13 -38.91 5.30
CA LEU A 123 -15.97 -39.29 6.44
C LEU A 123 -16.66 -40.66 6.28
N ASN A 124 -16.67 -41.30 5.11
CA ASN A 124 -17.09 -42.69 4.99
C ASN A 124 -16.12 -43.67 5.67
N THR A 125 -14.84 -43.32 5.70
CA THR A 125 -13.76 -44.23 6.13
C THR A 125 -13.08 -43.82 7.43
N VAL A 126 -13.13 -42.50 7.80
CA VAL A 126 -12.52 -41.98 9.02
C VAL A 126 -13.58 -41.38 9.96
N ASP A 127 -13.19 -41.15 11.22
CA ASP A 127 -14.05 -40.52 12.23
C ASP A 127 -14.10 -39.02 12.11
N ILE A 128 -12.95 -38.41 11.79
CA ILE A 128 -12.77 -36.94 11.71
C ILE A 128 -12.08 -36.55 10.41
N VAL A 129 -12.54 -35.49 9.77
CA VAL A 129 -11.83 -34.81 8.68
C VAL A 129 -11.44 -33.39 9.13
N ILE A 130 -10.27 -32.92 8.70
CA ILE A 130 -9.72 -31.61 9.04
C ILE A 130 -9.13 -31.01 7.78
N ASN A 131 -9.48 -29.75 7.47
CA ASN A 131 -8.74 -28.98 6.50
C ASN A 131 -7.99 -27.85 7.23
N PRO A 132 -6.65 -27.86 7.17
CA PRO A 132 -5.81 -26.87 7.82
C PRO A 132 -5.96 -25.48 7.20
N SER A 133 -5.64 -24.43 7.97
CA SER A 133 -5.34 -23.09 7.49
C SER A 133 -3.83 -22.83 7.52
N GLU A 134 -3.37 -21.85 6.71
CA GLU A 134 -1.92 -21.53 6.60
C GLU A 134 -1.31 -21.03 7.92
N ASP A 135 -2.13 -20.48 8.81
CA ASP A 135 -1.72 -19.93 10.12
C ASP A 135 -1.46 -21.01 11.21
N GLY A 136 -1.57 -22.29 10.86
CA GLY A 136 -1.41 -23.41 11.81
C GLY A 136 -2.69 -23.80 12.56
N GLY A 137 -3.84 -23.22 12.16
CA GLY A 137 -5.17 -23.60 12.59
C GLY A 137 -5.85 -24.59 11.65
N TYR A 138 -7.16 -24.57 11.65
CA TYR A 138 -8.01 -25.27 10.68
C TYR A 138 -9.25 -24.45 10.38
N PHE A 139 -9.69 -24.48 9.14
CA PHE A 139 -10.91 -23.79 8.70
C PHE A 139 -12.12 -24.72 8.56
N LEU A 140 -11.89 -26.03 8.45
CA LEU A 140 -12.94 -27.03 8.35
C LEU A 140 -12.64 -28.21 9.27
N ILE A 141 -13.66 -28.64 10.03
CA ILE A 141 -13.66 -29.87 10.78
C ILE A 141 -14.97 -30.62 10.53
N GLY A 142 -14.90 -31.93 10.32
CA GLY A 142 -16.10 -32.74 10.12
C GLY A 142 -16.05 -34.03 10.89
N MET A 143 -17.24 -34.58 11.25
CA MET A 143 -17.36 -35.78 12.02
C MET A 143 -18.73 -36.47 11.83
N LYS A 144 -18.81 -37.73 12.27
CA LYS A 144 -20.05 -38.55 12.29
C LYS A 144 -20.71 -38.59 13.66
N LYS A 145 -19.99 -38.29 14.73
CA LYS A 145 -20.47 -38.22 16.13
C LYS A 145 -19.81 -37.02 16.79
N PRO A 146 -20.54 -36.25 17.62
CA PRO A 146 -19.96 -35.14 18.31
C PRO A 146 -18.95 -35.62 19.36
N VAL A 147 -17.69 -35.18 19.25
CA VAL A 147 -16.61 -35.53 20.19
C VAL A 147 -16.14 -34.25 20.86
N LYS A 148 -16.52 -34.04 22.13
CA LYS A 148 -16.24 -32.79 22.83
C LYS A 148 -14.74 -32.51 22.97
N GLU A 149 -13.97 -33.55 23.28
CA GLU A 149 -12.55 -33.44 23.61
C GLU A 149 -11.70 -32.87 22.47
N VAL A 150 -12.11 -33.03 21.20
CA VAL A 150 -11.39 -32.44 20.06
C VAL A 150 -11.54 -30.93 20.00
N PHE A 151 -12.46 -30.37 20.77
CA PHE A 151 -12.69 -28.92 20.90
C PHE A 151 -12.19 -28.36 22.24
N ASP A 152 -11.78 -29.21 23.18
CA ASP A 152 -11.20 -28.77 24.46
C ASP A 152 -9.68 -28.55 24.31
N LEU A 153 -9.29 -27.64 23.39
CA LEU A 153 -7.90 -27.30 23.13
C LEU A 153 -7.39 -26.23 24.11
N PRO A 154 -6.06 -26.23 24.44
CA PRO A 154 -5.48 -25.26 25.37
C PRO A 154 -5.65 -23.80 24.94
N SER A 155 -5.61 -23.57 23.63
CA SER A 155 -5.76 -22.23 23.03
C SER A 155 -6.38 -22.32 21.64
N TYR A 156 -6.93 -21.19 21.18
CA TYR A 156 -7.36 -20.95 19.81
C TYR A 156 -6.77 -19.62 19.35
N GLY A 157 -6.23 -19.57 18.14
CA GLY A 157 -5.68 -18.34 17.54
C GLY A 157 -4.15 -18.22 17.59
N ASP A 158 -3.46 -19.34 17.84
CA ASP A 158 -2.01 -19.50 17.65
C ASP A 158 -1.70 -20.64 16.65
N ASN A 159 -0.45 -20.72 16.23
CA ASN A 159 0.00 -21.69 15.21
C ASN A 159 0.10 -23.15 15.70
N THR A 160 -0.30 -23.46 16.93
CA THR A 160 -0.23 -24.81 17.53
C THR A 160 -1.59 -25.52 17.56
N VAL A 161 -2.67 -24.85 17.14
CA VAL A 161 -4.06 -25.35 17.21
C VAL A 161 -4.21 -26.70 16.50
N LEU A 162 -3.71 -26.81 15.26
CA LEU A 162 -3.79 -28.05 14.48
C LEU A 162 -3.00 -29.19 15.12
N GLU A 163 -1.80 -28.93 15.62
CA GLU A 163 -0.94 -29.91 16.26
C GLU A 163 -1.60 -30.44 17.54
N ASN A 164 -2.15 -29.55 18.36
CA ASN A 164 -2.89 -29.90 19.57
C ASN A 164 -4.13 -30.74 19.25
N LEU A 165 -4.90 -30.36 18.23
CA LEU A 165 -6.06 -31.12 17.76
C LEU A 165 -5.67 -32.54 17.33
N ILE A 166 -4.64 -32.69 16.52
CA ILE A 166 -4.15 -34.02 16.07
C ILE A 166 -3.71 -34.87 17.25
N THR A 167 -3.06 -34.27 18.25
CA THR A 167 -2.63 -34.96 19.47
C THR A 167 -3.83 -35.49 20.25
N VAL A 168 -4.88 -34.70 20.42
CA VAL A 168 -6.13 -35.13 21.09
C VAL A 168 -6.79 -36.28 20.32
N ILE A 169 -6.90 -36.17 18.99
CA ILE A 169 -7.49 -37.20 18.13
C ILE A 169 -6.75 -38.55 18.28
N LYS A 170 -5.41 -38.52 18.24
CA LYS A 170 -4.56 -39.70 18.43
C LYS A 170 -4.75 -40.34 19.83
N ASN A 171 -4.78 -39.53 20.87
CA ASN A 171 -4.99 -39.99 22.25
C ASN A 171 -6.36 -40.65 22.46
N LYS A 172 -7.36 -40.27 21.66
CA LYS A 172 -8.69 -40.88 21.65
C LYS A 172 -8.80 -42.10 20.72
N ASN A 173 -7.73 -42.51 20.04
CA ASN A 173 -7.72 -43.55 19.03
C ASN A 173 -8.74 -43.33 17.89
N LEU A 174 -9.00 -42.08 17.51
CA LEU A 174 -9.88 -41.75 16.40
C LEU A 174 -9.10 -41.74 15.10
N SER A 175 -9.70 -42.27 14.04
CA SER A 175 -9.18 -42.18 12.69
C SER A 175 -9.45 -40.79 12.10
N TYR A 176 -8.48 -40.24 11.36
CA TYR A 176 -8.63 -38.87 10.76
C TYR A 176 -8.02 -38.77 9.37
N TYR A 177 -8.50 -37.79 8.64
CA TYR A 177 -7.97 -37.37 7.33
C TYR A 177 -7.66 -35.87 7.38
N ILE A 178 -6.50 -35.48 6.81
CA ILE A 178 -6.11 -34.09 6.62
C ILE A 178 -6.30 -33.77 5.14
N GLY A 179 -7.14 -32.78 4.86
CA GLY A 179 -7.44 -32.30 3.51
C GLY A 179 -6.52 -31.15 3.06
N GLU A 180 -6.95 -30.45 2.02
CA GLU A 180 -6.24 -29.31 1.45
C GLU A 180 -6.17 -28.14 2.43
N VAL A 181 -5.07 -27.35 2.36
CA VAL A 181 -4.88 -26.15 3.16
C VAL A 181 -5.73 -25.00 2.60
N GLY A 182 -6.41 -24.30 3.48
CA GLY A 182 -7.21 -23.12 3.14
C GLY A 182 -6.47 -21.81 3.41
N LEU A 183 -6.75 -20.82 2.58
CA LEU A 183 -6.31 -19.45 2.76
C LEU A 183 -7.38 -18.67 3.55
N ASP A 184 -7.14 -18.51 4.84
CA ASP A 184 -7.94 -17.66 5.73
C ASP A 184 -7.45 -16.20 5.61
N VAL A 185 -8.34 -15.26 5.36
CA VAL A 185 -7.97 -13.86 5.14
C VAL A 185 -7.99 -13.10 6.47
N ASP A 186 -6.90 -13.08 7.20
CA ASP A 186 -6.79 -12.41 8.50
C ASP A 186 -5.79 -11.25 8.52
N THR A 187 -4.73 -11.34 7.74
CA THR A 187 -3.69 -10.32 7.62
C THR A 187 -3.76 -9.60 6.26
N ARG A 188 -3.01 -8.53 6.11
CA ARG A 188 -2.91 -7.83 4.80
C ARG A 188 -2.23 -8.72 3.75
N GLU A 189 -1.28 -9.53 4.15
CA GLU A 189 -0.57 -10.48 3.28
C GLU A 189 -1.56 -11.54 2.77
N ASP A 190 -2.43 -12.11 3.65
CA ASP A 190 -3.49 -13.04 3.23
C ASP A 190 -4.48 -12.38 2.27
N LEU A 191 -4.88 -11.13 2.56
CA LEU A 191 -5.78 -10.38 1.69
C LEU A 191 -5.17 -10.16 0.30
N LEU A 192 -3.89 -9.81 0.24
CA LEU A 192 -3.17 -9.63 -1.01
C LEU A 192 -3.02 -10.95 -1.77
N GLN A 193 -2.67 -12.04 -1.07
CA GLN A 193 -2.61 -13.37 -1.66
C GLN A 193 -3.97 -13.82 -2.19
N ALA A 194 -5.05 -13.58 -1.45
CA ALA A 194 -6.42 -13.90 -1.84
C ALA A 194 -6.91 -13.10 -3.07
N GLU A 195 -6.47 -11.85 -3.22
CA GLU A 195 -6.79 -11.00 -4.36
C GLU A 195 -5.97 -11.36 -5.59
N THR A 196 -4.66 -11.52 -5.44
CA THR A 196 -3.72 -11.59 -6.55
C THR A 196 -3.31 -13.01 -6.94
N GLY A 197 -3.39 -13.96 -6.00
CA GLY A 197 -2.81 -15.31 -6.15
C GLY A 197 -1.29 -15.36 -5.98
N TYR A 198 -0.63 -14.23 -5.76
CA TYR A 198 0.83 -14.15 -5.58
C TYR A 198 1.26 -14.74 -4.25
N ARG A 199 2.51 -15.21 -4.19
CA ARG A 199 3.13 -15.81 -3.01
C ARG A 199 4.33 -14.99 -2.55
N ASP A 200 4.82 -15.30 -1.35
CA ASP A 200 6.00 -14.66 -0.76
C ASP A 200 5.86 -13.13 -0.73
N ILE A 201 4.67 -12.66 -0.34
CA ILE A 201 4.36 -11.23 -0.29
C ILE A 201 4.99 -10.64 0.96
N GLU A 202 5.95 -9.71 0.77
CA GLU A 202 6.67 -9.03 1.84
C GLU A 202 6.57 -7.52 1.68
N LEU A 203 6.38 -6.79 2.79
CA LEU A 203 6.38 -5.33 2.75
C LEU A 203 7.75 -4.81 2.32
N LEU A 204 7.81 -4.06 1.23
CA LEU A 204 9.01 -3.37 0.74
C LEU A 204 9.12 -1.96 1.36
N GLY A 205 8.01 -1.25 1.45
CA GLY A 205 7.94 0.08 2.04
C GLY A 205 6.54 0.67 1.98
N ALA A 206 6.24 1.56 2.91
CA ALA A 206 4.97 2.26 2.98
C ALA A 206 5.20 3.76 3.07
N GLY A 207 4.57 4.51 2.17
CA GLY A 207 4.46 5.97 2.19
C GLY A 207 3.05 6.41 2.56
N GLU A 208 2.79 7.70 2.48
CA GLU A 208 1.47 8.27 2.76
C GLU A 208 0.43 7.91 1.68
N TYR A 209 0.85 7.78 0.43
CA TYR A 209 -0.01 7.61 -0.75
C TYR A 209 0.05 6.21 -1.33
N ASN A 210 1.18 5.53 -1.20
CA ASN A 210 1.41 4.20 -1.78
C ASN A 210 2.07 3.25 -0.79
N ILE A 211 1.70 1.97 -0.91
CA ILE A 211 2.33 0.87 -0.19
C ILE A 211 2.90 -0.10 -1.23
N ASN A 212 4.16 -0.45 -1.06
CA ASN A 212 4.87 -1.35 -1.97
C ASN A 212 5.15 -2.67 -1.26
N PHE A 213 4.88 -3.77 -1.94
CA PHE A 213 5.24 -5.12 -1.52
C PHE A 213 6.12 -5.76 -2.59
N THR A 214 6.94 -6.70 -2.19
CA THR A 214 7.56 -7.64 -3.13
C THR A 214 6.77 -8.94 -3.14
N PHE A 215 6.80 -9.65 -4.26
CA PHE A 215 6.23 -10.97 -4.43
C PHE A 215 7.05 -11.77 -5.45
N SER A 216 6.87 -13.09 -5.46
CA SER A 216 7.43 -13.98 -6.48
C SER A 216 6.33 -14.36 -7.47
N ASP A 217 6.62 -14.26 -8.79
CA ASP A 217 5.72 -14.78 -9.81
C ASP A 217 5.85 -16.32 -9.95
N ASP A 218 5.10 -16.92 -10.87
CA ASP A 218 5.09 -18.37 -11.10
C ASP A 218 6.46 -18.92 -11.56
N GLU A 219 7.34 -18.07 -12.09
CA GLU A 219 8.72 -18.40 -12.49
C GLU A 219 9.73 -18.16 -11.36
N GLY A 220 9.29 -17.69 -10.20
CA GLY A 220 10.12 -17.33 -9.05
C GLY A 220 10.84 -15.99 -9.22
N ILE A 221 10.43 -15.16 -10.17
CA ILE A 221 11.01 -13.83 -10.39
C ILE A 221 10.39 -12.85 -9.41
N LYS A 222 11.26 -12.13 -8.66
CA LYS A 222 10.83 -11.10 -7.70
C LYS A 222 10.33 -9.86 -8.43
N LYS A 223 9.14 -9.40 -8.06
CA LYS A 223 8.47 -8.22 -8.61
C LYS A 223 7.96 -7.30 -7.50
N VAL A 224 7.51 -6.12 -7.87
CA VAL A 224 6.87 -5.15 -6.95
C VAL A 224 5.37 -5.10 -7.23
N LEU A 225 4.58 -5.19 -6.17
CA LEU A 225 3.16 -4.87 -6.12
C LEU A 225 3.03 -3.49 -5.47
N ARG A 226 2.61 -2.49 -6.22
CA ARG A 226 2.40 -1.11 -5.75
C ARG A 226 0.92 -0.83 -5.63
N ILE A 227 0.48 -0.51 -4.43
CA ILE A 227 -0.92 -0.25 -4.07
C ILE A 227 -1.08 1.22 -3.78
N ASN A 228 -2.00 1.88 -4.47
CA ASN A 228 -2.33 3.26 -4.22
C ASN A 228 -3.47 3.36 -3.19
N VAL A 229 -3.20 4.00 -2.05
CA VAL A 229 -4.16 4.16 -0.95
C VAL A 229 -4.77 5.56 -0.89
N LYS A 230 -4.09 6.56 -1.49
CA LYS A 230 -4.53 7.95 -1.60
C LYS A 230 -3.95 8.60 -2.85
N SER A 231 -4.50 9.71 -3.30
CA SER A 231 -3.90 10.55 -4.35
C SER A 231 -3.13 11.72 -3.76
N GLN A 232 -1.93 11.95 -4.27
CA GLN A 232 -1.12 13.13 -3.95
C GLN A 232 -1.45 14.32 -4.86
N MET A 233 -2.01 14.05 -6.04
CA MET A 233 -2.35 15.04 -7.06
C MET A 233 -3.85 15.29 -7.16
N ASP A 234 -4.65 14.82 -6.19
CA ASP A 234 -6.12 14.83 -6.21
C ASP A 234 -6.73 14.19 -7.48
N LEU A 235 -6.03 13.21 -8.06
CA LEU A 235 -6.51 12.43 -9.19
C LEU A 235 -7.34 11.24 -8.73
N GLU A 236 -8.51 11.02 -9.35
CA GLU A 236 -9.32 9.81 -9.11
C GLU A 236 -8.60 8.54 -9.56
N ASN A 237 -7.69 8.68 -10.54
CA ASN A 237 -7.00 7.58 -11.21
C ASN A 237 -5.48 7.70 -11.04
N GLN A 238 -5.00 7.90 -9.81
CA GLN A 238 -3.58 8.13 -9.53
C GLN A 238 -2.69 6.96 -9.97
N ILE A 239 -3.12 5.72 -9.75
CA ILE A 239 -2.31 4.53 -10.10
C ILE A 239 -2.28 4.29 -11.61
N GLU A 240 -3.38 4.59 -12.32
CA GLU A 240 -3.44 4.54 -13.78
C GLU A 240 -2.51 5.58 -14.40
N TYR A 241 -2.46 6.77 -13.79
CA TYR A 241 -1.57 7.85 -14.20
C TYR A 241 -0.10 7.45 -14.07
N GLU A 242 0.29 6.86 -12.95
CA GLU A 242 1.65 6.36 -12.74
C GLU A 242 1.97 5.21 -13.71
N TYR A 243 1.04 4.29 -13.93
CA TYR A 243 1.22 3.20 -14.88
C TYR A 243 1.43 3.74 -16.32
N GLU A 244 0.64 4.72 -16.77
CA GLU A 244 0.83 5.39 -18.06
C GLU A 244 2.21 6.03 -18.15
N THR A 245 2.64 6.73 -17.12
CA THR A 245 3.97 7.33 -17.03
C THR A 245 5.08 6.29 -17.24
N LEU A 246 5.01 5.18 -16.50
CA LEU A 246 6.00 4.09 -16.62
C LEU A 246 5.96 3.44 -18.01
N GLN A 247 4.79 3.31 -18.64
CA GLN A 247 4.68 2.83 -20.02
C GLN A 247 5.33 3.76 -21.03
N LEU A 248 5.22 5.07 -20.86
CA LEU A 248 5.88 6.06 -21.70
C LEU A 248 7.41 6.00 -21.52
N LEU A 249 7.88 5.78 -20.29
CA LEU A 249 9.30 5.75 -19.93
C LEU A 249 9.99 4.40 -20.15
N LYS A 250 9.27 3.33 -20.49
CA LYS A 250 9.84 1.96 -20.61
C LYS A 250 11.05 1.86 -21.56
N ASN A 251 11.10 2.69 -22.59
CA ASN A 251 12.19 2.72 -23.56
C ASN A 251 13.42 3.51 -23.07
N SER A 252 13.32 4.23 -21.96
CA SER A 252 14.46 4.88 -21.31
C SER A 252 15.48 3.85 -20.80
N SER A 253 14.99 2.67 -20.41
CA SER A 253 15.74 1.58 -19.78
C SER A 253 16.33 1.95 -18.40
N VAL A 254 15.88 3.03 -17.81
CA VAL A 254 16.35 3.54 -16.50
C VAL A 254 15.22 3.74 -15.50
N THR A 255 14.05 3.16 -15.76
CA THR A 255 12.88 3.17 -14.86
C THR A 255 12.33 1.76 -14.72
N PRO A 256 11.58 1.45 -13.64
CA PRO A 256 10.93 0.16 -13.49
C PRO A 256 10.02 -0.14 -14.70
N LYS A 257 10.08 -1.36 -15.23
CA LYS A 257 9.13 -1.79 -16.26
C LYS A 257 7.80 -2.11 -15.62
N PRO A 258 6.70 -1.47 -16.03
CA PRO A 258 5.36 -1.86 -15.58
C PRO A 258 4.92 -3.14 -16.28
N TYR A 259 4.21 -4.01 -15.52
CA TYR A 259 3.62 -5.25 -16.04
C TYR A 259 2.11 -5.11 -16.12
N ASP A 260 1.42 -5.21 -14.99
CA ASP A 260 -0.04 -5.23 -14.95
C ASP A 260 -0.59 -4.01 -14.22
N LEU A 261 -1.75 -3.56 -14.65
CA LEU A 261 -2.57 -2.57 -13.96
C LEU A 261 -3.92 -3.20 -13.64
N VAL A 262 -4.29 -3.21 -12.36
CA VAL A 262 -5.57 -3.77 -11.90
C VAL A 262 -6.41 -2.68 -11.26
N THR A 263 -7.49 -2.33 -11.94
CA THR A 263 -8.45 -1.31 -11.51
C THR A 263 -9.75 -1.88 -10.94
N ASN A 264 -10.06 -3.15 -11.29
CA ASN A 264 -11.24 -3.88 -10.81
C ASN A 264 -10.80 -4.99 -9.88
N THR A 265 -10.82 -4.73 -8.61
CA THR A 265 -10.42 -5.68 -7.55
C THR A 265 -11.64 -6.41 -6.97
N THR A 266 -11.43 -7.63 -6.51
CA THR A 266 -12.48 -8.48 -5.96
C THR A 266 -12.66 -8.24 -4.45
N LEU A 267 -11.58 -8.39 -3.69
CA LEU A 267 -11.55 -8.24 -2.24
C LEU A 267 -10.88 -6.94 -1.80
N LEU A 268 -9.75 -6.61 -2.42
CA LEU A 268 -8.95 -5.44 -2.08
C LEU A 268 -9.75 -4.14 -2.37
N PRO A 269 -9.79 -3.16 -1.44
CA PRO A 269 -10.48 -1.90 -1.68
C PRO A 269 -9.64 -0.87 -2.47
N TYR A 270 -8.47 -1.26 -2.94
CA TYR A 270 -7.50 -0.41 -3.62
C TYR A 270 -7.14 -0.96 -5.00
N LYS A 271 -6.88 -0.06 -5.93
CA LYS A 271 -6.28 -0.39 -7.21
C LYS A 271 -4.77 -0.60 -7.03
N TYR A 272 -4.14 -1.35 -7.95
CA TYR A 272 -2.71 -1.61 -7.89
C TYR A 272 -2.09 -1.80 -9.27
N LEU A 273 -0.77 -1.66 -9.33
CA LEU A 273 0.04 -2.07 -10.47
C LEU A 273 1.13 -3.06 -10.03
N THR A 274 1.62 -3.85 -10.99
CA THR A 274 2.83 -4.64 -10.82
C THR A 274 3.95 -4.10 -11.70
N MET A 275 5.17 -4.13 -11.17
CA MET A 275 6.33 -3.63 -11.88
C MET A 275 7.60 -4.41 -11.50
N GLU A 276 8.66 -4.17 -12.26
CA GLU A 276 9.98 -4.74 -12.06
C GLU A 276 10.53 -4.43 -10.67
N PHE A 277 11.08 -5.45 -10.00
CA PHE A 277 11.84 -5.25 -8.79
C PHE A 277 13.29 -4.91 -9.15
N LEU A 278 13.74 -3.73 -8.73
CA LEU A 278 15.07 -3.21 -9.00
C LEU A 278 15.90 -3.18 -7.72
N ASN A 279 17.15 -3.61 -7.81
CA ASN A 279 18.10 -3.55 -6.72
C ASN A 279 19.00 -2.34 -6.85
N GLY A 280 19.31 -1.70 -5.73
CA GLY A 280 20.23 -0.57 -5.68
C GLY A 280 20.24 0.06 -4.30
N ARG A 281 21.22 0.92 -4.07
CA ARG A 281 21.25 1.82 -2.90
C ARG A 281 20.79 3.21 -3.29
N ALA A 282 20.41 4.01 -2.33
CA ALA A 282 20.15 5.43 -2.55
C ALA A 282 21.41 6.14 -3.10
N LEU A 283 21.17 7.21 -3.86
CA LEU A 283 22.23 8.04 -4.45
C LEU A 283 23.03 8.77 -3.35
N ASP A 284 24.35 8.81 -3.55
CA ASP A 284 25.27 9.67 -2.81
C ASP A 284 25.63 10.89 -3.68
N TYR A 285 25.25 12.10 -3.25
CA TYR A 285 25.55 13.34 -3.98
C TYR A 285 27.07 13.63 -4.12
N ARG A 286 27.94 12.94 -3.40
CA ARG A 286 29.39 13.10 -3.51
C ARG A 286 30.04 12.10 -4.49
N ALA A 287 29.41 10.95 -4.68
CA ALA A 287 29.98 9.84 -5.44
C ALA A 287 29.27 9.56 -6.78
N ASP A 288 27.96 9.84 -6.89
CA ASP A 288 27.14 9.27 -7.95
C ASP A 288 26.61 10.30 -8.96
N MET A 289 27.12 11.52 -8.95
CA MET A 289 26.60 12.61 -9.80
C MET A 289 26.73 12.34 -11.32
N ASP A 290 27.73 11.58 -11.72
CA ASP A 290 27.89 11.16 -13.13
C ASP A 290 26.76 10.20 -13.54
N ILE A 291 26.39 9.28 -12.64
CA ILE A 291 25.31 8.33 -12.85
C ILE A 291 23.97 9.09 -12.89
N ALA A 292 23.73 10.01 -11.96
CA ALA A 292 22.52 10.81 -11.95
C ALA A 292 22.33 11.63 -13.23
N ALA A 293 23.39 12.28 -13.72
CA ALA A 293 23.37 13.02 -14.97
C ALA A 293 23.00 12.14 -16.18
N TYR A 294 23.55 10.93 -16.24
CA TYR A 294 23.21 9.95 -17.26
C TYR A 294 21.75 9.51 -17.16
N LEU A 295 21.28 9.13 -15.96
CA LEU A 295 19.91 8.63 -15.75
C LEU A 295 18.87 9.70 -16.11
N LEU A 296 19.04 10.93 -15.61
CA LEU A 296 18.11 12.04 -15.91
C LEU A 296 18.11 12.38 -17.40
N SER A 297 19.28 12.34 -18.06
CA SER A 297 19.34 12.56 -19.49
C SER A 297 18.58 11.51 -20.29
N LYS A 298 18.62 10.23 -19.86
CA LYS A 298 17.85 9.14 -20.48
C LYS A 298 16.34 9.35 -20.35
N VAL A 299 15.88 9.73 -19.17
CA VAL A 299 14.49 10.11 -18.94
C VAL A 299 14.08 11.26 -19.84
N HIS A 300 14.79 12.39 -19.78
CA HIS A 300 14.45 13.61 -20.50
C HIS A 300 14.57 13.49 -22.02
N ASN A 301 15.38 12.54 -22.54
CA ASN A 301 15.48 12.25 -23.96
C ASN A 301 14.47 11.19 -24.44
N THR A 302 13.65 10.61 -23.55
CA THR A 302 12.64 9.64 -23.92
C THR A 302 11.59 10.31 -24.82
N LYS A 303 11.39 9.75 -26.02
CA LYS A 303 10.34 10.20 -26.92
C LYS A 303 9.00 9.66 -26.47
N PHE A 304 8.01 10.51 -26.46
CA PHE A 304 6.64 10.16 -26.12
C PHE A 304 5.67 10.67 -27.20
N GLY A 305 4.57 9.94 -27.41
CA GLY A 305 3.48 10.32 -28.30
C GLY A 305 2.36 11.06 -27.57
N GLU A 306 1.14 10.96 -28.09
CA GLU A 306 -0.06 11.42 -27.39
C GLU A 306 -0.19 10.71 -26.05
N ASN A 307 -0.53 11.45 -25.00
CA ASN A 307 -0.62 10.96 -23.62
C ASN A 307 -1.51 11.88 -22.78
N ASN A 308 -1.90 11.39 -21.59
CA ASN A 308 -2.77 12.11 -20.66
C ASN A 308 -1.98 12.80 -19.53
N LEU A 309 -0.65 12.84 -19.60
CA LEU A 309 0.13 13.50 -18.57
C LEU A 309 -0.16 14.99 -18.51
N ILE A 310 -0.25 15.51 -17.31
CA ILE A 310 -0.51 16.92 -17.03
C ILE A 310 0.59 17.78 -17.64
N ARG A 311 0.17 18.91 -18.23
CA ARG A 311 1.06 19.95 -18.78
C ARG A 311 0.74 21.27 -18.10
N ALA A 312 1.73 21.85 -17.46
CA ALA A 312 1.57 23.16 -16.87
C ALA A 312 1.59 24.24 -17.94
N SER A 313 0.59 25.12 -17.98
CA SER A 313 0.59 26.28 -18.89
C SER A 313 1.66 27.32 -18.51
N ASN A 314 1.83 27.55 -17.20
CA ASN A 314 2.90 28.37 -16.65
C ASN A 314 3.37 27.68 -15.33
N PRO A 315 4.45 26.89 -15.38
CA PRO A 315 4.92 26.14 -14.21
C PRO A 315 5.36 27.04 -13.06
N PHE A 316 5.91 28.25 -13.34
CA PHE A 316 6.31 29.19 -12.31
C PHE A 316 5.12 29.78 -11.56
N ALA A 317 4.03 30.10 -12.27
CA ALA A 317 2.81 30.57 -11.64
C ALA A 317 2.18 29.50 -10.74
N LEU A 318 2.12 28.25 -11.20
CA LEU A 318 1.58 27.13 -10.42
C LEU A 318 2.45 26.80 -9.20
N MET A 319 3.77 26.77 -9.36
CA MET A 319 4.68 26.58 -8.22
C MET A 319 4.56 27.70 -7.19
N TYR A 320 4.39 28.94 -7.66
CA TYR A 320 4.19 30.08 -6.77
C TYR A 320 2.89 29.95 -5.98
N GLU A 321 1.79 29.65 -6.65
CA GLU A 321 0.47 29.44 -6.00
C GLU A 321 0.53 28.32 -4.96
N GLU A 322 1.18 27.18 -5.27
CA GLU A 322 1.43 26.11 -4.31
C GLU A 322 2.20 26.63 -3.08
N CYS A 323 3.28 27.38 -3.30
CA CYS A 323 4.11 27.94 -2.24
C CYS A 323 3.36 28.97 -1.38
N GLU A 324 2.56 29.84 -2.01
CA GLU A 324 1.74 30.84 -1.32
C GLU A 324 0.72 30.14 -0.41
N ASN A 325 0.00 29.14 -0.91
CA ASN A 325 -0.96 28.35 -0.14
C ASN A 325 -0.30 27.60 1.05
N MET A 326 0.89 27.01 0.85
CA MET A 326 1.64 26.37 1.93
C MET A 326 2.11 27.39 2.97
N SER A 327 2.64 28.52 2.53
CA SER A 327 3.17 29.55 3.42
C SER A 327 2.08 30.22 4.26
N ASP A 328 0.88 30.42 3.72
CA ASP A 328 -0.25 31.01 4.44
C ASP A 328 -0.62 30.23 5.69
N LYS A 329 -0.46 28.90 5.67
CA LYS A 329 -0.66 28.07 6.86
C LYS A 329 0.32 28.43 7.99
N TYR A 330 1.59 28.69 7.69
CA TYR A 330 2.56 29.12 8.68
C TYR A 330 2.39 30.58 9.08
N LEU A 331 2.24 31.49 8.09
CA LEU A 331 2.20 32.93 8.30
C LEU A 331 0.94 33.40 9.05
N SER A 332 -0.14 32.61 9.02
CA SER A 332 -1.36 32.85 9.78
C SER A 332 -1.34 32.24 11.18
N TRP A 333 -0.28 31.52 11.55
CA TRP A 333 -0.18 30.89 12.85
C TRP A 333 0.21 31.90 13.92
N ASP A 334 -0.51 31.93 15.05
CA ASP A 334 -0.27 32.87 16.16
C ASP A 334 1.09 32.68 16.85
N LYS A 335 1.70 31.48 16.72
CA LYS A 335 3.03 31.15 17.24
C LYS A 335 4.14 31.21 16.20
N ALA A 336 3.84 31.70 14.99
CA ALA A 336 4.84 31.84 13.93
C ALA A 336 5.97 32.79 14.36
N ASP A 337 7.21 32.36 14.15
CA ASP A 337 8.37 33.22 14.40
C ASP A 337 8.39 34.40 13.44
N LYS A 338 8.57 35.60 13.95
CA LYS A 338 8.51 36.85 13.15
C LYS A 338 9.63 36.93 12.12
N LYS A 339 10.85 36.57 12.49
CA LYS A 339 12.02 36.63 11.60
C LYS A 339 11.92 35.57 10.50
N VAL A 340 11.47 34.35 10.83
CA VAL A 340 11.16 33.32 9.83
C VAL A 340 10.08 33.81 8.84
N SER A 341 9.02 34.42 9.38
CA SER A 341 7.95 35.01 8.57
C SER A 341 8.44 36.10 7.62
N GLU A 342 9.42 36.91 8.04
CA GLU A 342 10.05 37.94 7.20
C GLU A 342 10.83 37.32 6.04
N TYR A 343 11.63 36.26 6.31
CA TYR A 343 12.30 35.48 5.24
C TYR A 343 11.33 34.92 4.23
N ILE A 344 10.28 34.24 4.69
CA ILE A 344 9.27 33.63 3.80
C ILE A 344 8.62 34.70 2.91
N ARG A 345 8.22 35.85 3.47
CA ARG A 345 7.64 36.96 2.69
C ARG A 345 8.62 37.56 1.68
N LYS A 346 9.91 37.72 2.05
CA LYS A 346 10.96 38.16 1.14
C LYS A 346 11.11 37.20 -0.04
N PHE A 347 11.15 35.89 0.22
CA PHE A 347 11.29 34.86 -0.79
C PHE A 347 10.07 34.80 -1.73
N LEU A 348 8.86 34.88 -1.18
CA LEU A 348 7.62 34.97 -1.95
C LEU A 348 7.63 36.21 -2.87
N SER A 349 7.99 37.39 -2.33
CA SER A 349 8.05 38.62 -3.13
C SER A 349 8.99 38.46 -4.32
N LYS A 350 10.19 37.93 -4.10
CA LYS A 350 11.17 37.70 -5.16
C LYS A 350 10.66 36.72 -6.22
N CYS A 351 10.10 35.57 -5.83
CA CYS A 351 9.55 34.62 -6.79
C CYS A 351 8.38 35.24 -7.60
N LYS A 352 7.54 36.04 -6.96
CA LYS A 352 6.44 36.72 -7.65
C LYS A 352 6.92 37.64 -8.81
N GLU A 353 8.03 38.34 -8.61
CA GLU A 353 8.67 39.17 -9.64
C GLU A 353 9.25 38.33 -10.79
N LEU A 354 9.61 37.07 -10.53
CA LEU A 354 10.21 36.17 -11.52
C LEU A 354 9.18 35.39 -12.34
N ILE A 355 7.88 35.48 -12.01
CA ILE A 355 6.84 34.82 -12.80
C ILE A 355 6.73 35.51 -14.17
N PRO A 356 6.94 34.81 -15.29
CA PRO A 356 6.76 35.41 -16.62
C PRO A 356 5.28 35.62 -16.91
N ASN A 357 4.93 36.73 -17.54
CA ASN A 357 3.55 37.05 -17.93
C ASN A 357 3.00 36.04 -18.95
N GLU A 358 3.85 35.63 -19.89
CA GLU A 358 3.55 34.58 -20.87
C GLU A 358 4.64 33.53 -20.80
N TYR A 359 4.26 32.27 -20.92
CA TYR A 359 5.19 31.15 -20.85
C TYR A 359 4.80 30.05 -21.82
N GLU A 360 5.77 29.57 -22.57
CA GLU A 360 5.65 28.39 -23.42
C GLU A 360 6.79 27.44 -23.12
N ILE A 361 6.45 26.14 -22.95
CA ILE A 361 7.43 25.10 -22.75
C ILE A 361 8.22 24.88 -24.06
N ALA A 362 9.48 25.27 -24.07
CA ALA A 362 10.30 25.29 -25.28
C ALA A 362 10.78 23.87 -25.69
N SER A 363 11.10 23.00 -24.74
CA SER A 363 11.64 21.66 -25.01
C SER A 363 10.98 20.61 -24.09
N PRO A 364 9.72 20.23 -24.37
CA PRO A 364 8.96 19.38 -23.48
C PRO A 364 9.58 17.98 -23.33
N CYS A 365 9.64 17.50 -22.10
CA CYS A 365 10.05 16.16 -21.74
C CYS A 365 9.21 15.65 -20.54
N ILE A 366 9.27 14.35 -20.27
CA ILE A 366 8.70 13.79 -19.04
C ILE A 366 9.64 14.15 -17.91
N ILE A 367 9.09 14.74 -16.84
CA ILE A 367 9.80 15.10 -15.62
C ILE A 367 9.17 14.42 -14.40
N ASN A 368 9.98 14.19 -13.35
CA ASN A 368 9.52 13.52 -12.13
C ASN A 368 8.91 14.48 -11.11
N THR A 369 9.46 15.70 -11.01
CA THR A 369 9.06 16.81 -10.10
C THR A 369 9.43 16.66 -8.61
N GLU A 370 9.83 15.50 -8.14
CA GLU A 370 10.16 15.24 -6.71
C GLU A 370 11.50 14.49 -6.51
N LEU A 371 12.41 14.61 -7.47
CA LEU A 371 13.71 13.95 -7.45
C LEU A 371 14.53 14.28 -6.21
N ASN A 372 14.86 13.28 -5.42
CA ASN A 372 15.80 13.35 -4.31
C ASN A 372 16.69 12.09 -4.32
N SER A 373 17.67 11.99 -3.41
CA SER A 373 18.58 10.84 -3.37
C SER A 373 17.89 9.49 -3.24
N GLY A 374 16.72 9.43 -2.60
CA GLY A 374 15.93 8.21 -2.40
C GLY A 374 15.19 7.75 -3.65
N ASN A 375 15.02 8.61 -4.66
CA ASN A 375 14.38 8.26 -5.93
C ASN A 375 15.35 7.62 -6.94
N PHE A 376 16.62 7.47 -6.57
CA PHE A 376 17.62 6.76 -7.37
C PHE A 376 17.99 5.45 -6.71
N LEU A 377 18.06 4.40 -7.52
CA LEU A 377 18.63 3.11 -7.16
C LEU A 377 19.96 2.95 -7.90
N ILE A 378 21.07 3.12 -7.18
CA ILE A 378 22.41 3.03 -7.74
C ILE A 378 22.90 1.61 -7.63
N GLY A 379 23.13 1.00 -8.79
CA GLY A 379 23.69 -0.33 -8.95
C GLY A 379 25.21 -0.34 -9.04
N LYS A 380 25.76 -1.35 -9.73
CA LYS A 380 27.23 -1.50 -9.93
C LYS A 380 27.77 -0.60 -11.04
N SER A 381 26.93 -0.22 -11.98
CA SER A 381 27.23 0.66 -13.11
C SER A 381 26.06 1.60 -13.37
N LYS A 382 26.22 2.58 -14.26
CA LYS A 382 25.13 3.46 -14.67
C LYS A 382 24.02 2.73 -15.45
N GLU A 383 24.34 1.62 -16.11
CA GLU A 383 23.40 0.77 -16.83
C GLU A 383 22.54 -0.09 -15.88
N ASP A 384 23.06 -0.36 -14.67
CA ASP A 384 22.33 -1.08 -13.60
C ASP A 384 21.71 -0.13 -12.56
N SER A 385 21.58 1.14 -12.92
CA SER A 385 21.05 2.19 -12.04
C SER A 385 19.75 2.75 -12.60
N PHE A 386 18.84 3.19 -11.71
CA PHE A 386 17.46 3.51 -12.09
C PHE A 386 16.93 4.72 -11.34
N VAL A 387 15.88 5.34 -11.91
CA VAL A 387 15.06 6.36 -11.27
C VAL A 387 13.68 5.78 -10.99
N ILE A 388 13.21 5.89 -9.76
CA ILE A 388 11.93 5.34 -9.29
C ILE A 388 10.99 6.46 -8.83
N ASP A 389 9.76 6.08 -8.50
CA ASP A 389 8.71 6.94 -7.96
C ASP A 389 8.19 7.97 -8.97
N TRP A 390 7.28 7.51 -9.83
CA TRP A 390 6.78 8.26 -10.98
C TRP A 390 5.34 8.75 -10.82
N GLU A 391 4.82 8.78 -9.61
CA GLU A 391 3.44 9.13 -9.33
C GLU A 391 3.08 10.60 -9.61
N LYS A 392 4.07 11.50 -9.67
CA LYS A 392 3.89 12.94 -9.92
C LYS A 392 4.55 13.44 -11.20
N ALA A 393 4.78 12.54 -12.14
CA ALA A 393 5.36 12.94 -13.42
C ALA A 393 4.48 13.93 -14.18
N LEU A 394 5.11 14.83 -14.92
CA LEU A 394 4.46 15.83 -15.77
C LEU A 394 5.15 15.88 -17.15
N ILE A 395 4.51 16.50 -18.13
CA ILE A 395 5.21 17.03 -19.28
C ILE A 395 5.65 18.44 -18.95
N GLY A 396 6.94 18.62 -18.77
CA GLY A 396 7.59 19.86 -18.38
C GLY A 396 8.91 20.06 -19.10
N GLU A 397 9.84 20.71 -18.44
CA GLU A 397 11.18 21.01 -18.94
C GLU A 397 12.24 20.38 -18.05
N CYS A 398 13.32 19.88 -18.65
CA CYS A 398 14.39 19.24 -17.90
C CYS A 398 15.00 20.12 -16.80
N GLU A 399 14.99 21.43 -16.99
CA GLU A 399 15.49 22.40 -16.02
C GLU A 399 14.73 22.36 -14.70
N GLN A 400 13.43 22.03 -14.72
CA GLN A 400 12.61 21.89 -13.51
C GLN A 400 13.11 20.72 -12.65
N ASP A 401 13.33 19.54 -13.24
CA ASP A 401 13.86 18.37 -12.55
C ASP A 401 15.31 18.59 -12.10
N LEU A 402 16.16 19.14 -12.96
CA LEU A 402 17.55 19.44 -12.62
C LEU A 402 17.63 20.42 -11.43
N ALA A 403 16.82 21.46 -11.45
CA ALA A 403 16.78 22.46 -10.39
C ALA A 403 16.21 21.87 -9.08
N HIS A 404 15.19 21.01 -9.17
CA HIS A 404 14.67 20.33 -7.98
C HIS A 404 15.73 19.41 -7.37
N PHE A 405 16.37 18.57 -8.17
CA PHE A 405 17.39 17.62 -7.73
C PHE A 405 18.60 18.29 -7.07
N LEU A 406 19.01 19.48 -7.57
CA LEU A 406 20.19 20.21 -7.10
C LEU A 406 19.87 21.28 -6.06
N ALA A 407 18.58 21.58 -5.81
CA ALA A 407 18.21 22.58 -4.83
C ALA A 407 18.72 22.20 -3.43
N PRO A 408 19.29 23.18 -2.69
CA PRO A 408 19.76 22.95 -1.33
C PRO A 408 18.65 22.43 -0.41
N THR A 409 17.41 22.81 -0.67
CA THR A 409 16.23 22.32 0.05
C THR A 409 15.93 20.85 -0.25
N THR A 410 16.35 20.32 -1.36
CA THR A 410 16.20 18.90 -1.73
C THR A 410 17.39 18.07 -1.26
N THR A 411 18.62 18.53 -1.55
CA THR A 411 19.82 17.77 -1.17
C THR A 411 19.96 17.67 0.34
N PHE A 412 19.63 18.72 1.08
CA PHE A 412 19.66 18.72 2.55
C PHE A 412 18.62 17.79 3.20
N TRP A 413 17.47 17.53 2.52
CA TRP A 413 16.35 16.76 3.09
C TRP A 413 16.73 15.36 3.57
N LYS A 414 17.41 14.59 2.73
CA LYS A 414 17.76 13.18 3.01
C LYS A 414 19.21 12.96 3.42
N THR A 415 20.11 13.93 3.18
CA THR A 415 21.56 13.68 3.26
C THR A 415 22.35 14.70 4.06
N ASP A 416 21.76 15.78 4.56
CA ASP A 416 22.44 16.92 5.20
C ASP A 416 23.46 17.65 4.29
N ILE A 417 23.44 17.39 2.97
CA ILE A 417 24.36 17.98 2.02
C ILE A 417 23.73 19.24 1.41
N ILE A 418 24.50 20.31 1.33
CA ILE A 418 24.22 21.48 0.50
C ILE A 418 25.34 21.55 -0.53
N LEU A 419 24.98 21.46 -1.81
CA LEU A 419 25.94 21.52 -2.89
C LEU A 419 26.49 22.95 -3.05
N THR A 420 27.78 23.06 -3.32
CA THR A 420 28.39 24.35 -3.70
C THR A 420 28.02 24.71 -5.14
N LYS A 421 28.24 25.97 -5.51
CA LYS A 421 28.00 26.42 -6.88
C LYS A 421 28.84 25.65 -7.89
N GLU A 422 30.09 25.38 -7.56
CA GLU A 422 31.03 24.62 -8.38
C GLU A 422 30.56 23.17 -8.58
N GLU A 423 30.02 22.53 -7.56
CA GLU A 423 29.45 21.16 -7.63
C GLU A 423 28.20 21.14 -8.51
N ILE A 424 27.34 22.15 -8.41
CA ILE A 424 26.16 22.30 -9.28
C ILE A 424 26.63 22.49 -10.73
N GLU A 425 27.57 23.39 -11.00
CA GLU A 425 28.10 23.63 -12.34
C GLU A 425 28.78 22.41 -12.94
N ASP A 426 29.52 21.62 -12.13
CA ASP A 426 30.12 20.37 -12.56
C ASP A 426 29.06 19.34 -12.96
N PHE A 427 28.00 19.18 -12.17
CA PHE A 427 26.90 18.30 -12.51
C PHE A 427 26.22 18.73 -13.83
N LEU A 428 25.91 20.01 -13.98
CA LEU A 428 25.27 20.52 -15.19
C LEU A 428 26.15 20.36 -16.44
N LYS A 429 27.46 20.47 -16.28
CA LYS A 429 28.43 20.16 -17.34
C LYS A 429 28.42 18.69 -17.71
N LYS A 430 28.29 17.76 -16.76
CA LYS A 430 28.15 16.33 -17.03
C LYS A 430 26.83 16.02 -17.74
N TYR A 431 25.74 16.60 -17.29
CA TYR A 431 24.42 16.47 -17.91
C TYR A 431 24.41 17.00 -19.35
N SER A 432 25.03 18.15 -19.62
CA SER A 432 25.08 18.78 -20.94
C SER A 432 25.83 17.95 -22.01
N GLN A 433 26.59 16.94 -21.61
CA GLN A 433 27.18 15.96 -22.54
C GLN A 433 26.12 15.08 -23.22
N TYR A 434 24.95 14.96 -22.66
CA TYR A 434 23.85 14.08 -23.11
C TYR A 434 22.63 14.87 -23.61
N ARG A 435 22.35 16.05 -23.01
CA ARG A 435 21.22 16.92 -23.36
C ARG A 435 21.53 18.36 -23.01
N ASP A 436 21.22 19.27 -23.93
CA ASP A 436 21.29 20.70 -23.67
C ASP A 436 20.21 21.14 -22.67
N TYR A 437 20.49 22.22 -21.95
CA TYR A 437 19.56 22.87 -21.02
C TYR A 437 19.73 24.40 -21.11
N ASP A 438 18.68 25.14 -20.74
CA ASP A 438 18.69 26.59 -20.63
C ASP A 438 19.13 27.02 -19.22
N LYS A 439 20.27 27.74 -19.17
CA LYS A 439 20.87 28.15 -17.88
C LYS A 439 19.99 29.13 -17.09
N GLU A 440 19.40 30.14 -17.78
CA GLU A 440 18.59 31.18 -17.13
C GLU A 440 17.30 30.54 -16.56
N ARG A 441 16.72 29.58 -17.30
CA ARG A 441 15.55 28.84 -16.90
C ARG A 441 15.87 27.93 -15.71
N PHE A 442 17.01 27.21 -15.74
CA PHE A 442 17.48 26.43 -14.61
C PHE A 442 17.63 27.27 -13.34
N GLU A 443 18.31 28.42 -13.42
CA GLU A 443 18.51 29.33 -12.29
C GLU A 443 17.16 29.82 -11.73
N ARG A 444 16.19 30.12 -12.59
CA ARG A 444 14.83 30.49 -12.18
C ARG A 444 14.13 29.35 -11.44
N TYR A 445 14.12 28.14 -11.99
CA TYR A 445 13.55 26.97 -11.32
C TYR A 445 14.25 26.66 -9.98
N LEU A 446 15.55 26.89 -9.87
CA LEU A 446 16.29 26.69 -8.64
C LEU A 446 15.77 27.57 -7.51
N ILE A 447 15.50 28.86 -7.81
CA ILE A 447 14.91 29.80 -6.86
C ILE A 447 13.53 29.33 -6.40
N PHE A 448 12.67 28.91 -7.33
CA PHE A 448 11.33 28.39 -7.01
C PHE A 448 11.37 27.08 -6.20
N ASN A 449 12.30 26.20 -6.47
CA ASN A 449 12.47 24.97 -5.67
C ASN A 449 13.01 25.27 -4.27
N CYS A 450 13.86 26.29 -4.11
CA CYS A 450 14.25 26.78 -2.78
C CYS A 450 13.03 27.29 -1.99
N LEU A 451 12.17 28.09 -2.64
CA LEU A 451 10.92 28.58 -2.03
C LEU A 451 10.01 27.40 -1.64
N ARG A 452 9.79 26.45 -2.55
CA ARG A 452 8.94 25.29 -2.33
C ARG A 452 9.37 24.49 -1.10
N GLY A 453 10.65 24.19 -0.96
CA GLY A 453 11.17 23.46 0.19
C GLY A 453 11.00 24.21 1.52
N VAL A 454 11.25 25.54 1.54
CA VAL A 454 11.05 26.38 2.72
C VAL A 454 9.57 26.45 3.10
N THR A 455 8.67 26.70 2.15
CA THR A 455 7.23 26.84 2.43
C THR A 455 6.60 25.52 2.85
N TRP A 456 6.98 24.41 2.23
CA TRP A 456 6.53 23.08 2.64
C TRP A 456 6.98 22.77 4.08
N CYS A 457 8.26 22.99 4.41
CA CYS A 457 8.75 22.72 5.74
C CYS A 457 8.15 23.68 6.80
N SER A 458 7.87 24.93 6.45
CA SER A 458 7.22 25.86 7.38
C SER A 458 5.78 25.44 7.67
N MET A 459 5.02 25.03 6.66
CA MET A 459 3.70 24.44 6.81
C MET A 459 3.73 23.20 7.71
N ALA A 460 4.59 22.24 7.37
CA ALA A 460 4.74 21.00 8.12
C ALA A 460 5.19 21.26 9.58
N TYR A 461 6.06 22.23 9.83
CA TYR A 461 6.48 22.62 11.16
C TYR A 461 5.31 23.04 12.04
N ARG A 462 4.37 23.84 11.52
CA ARG A 462 3.14 24.16 12.22
C ARG A 462 2.31 22.91 12.50
N GLU A 463 2.04 22.09 11.46
CA GLU A 463 1.22 20.90 11.58
C GLU A 463 1.77 19.92 12.65
N TYR A 464 3.08 19.69 12.67
CA TYR A 464 3.74 18.86 13.67
C TYR A 464 3.72 19.49 15.06
N SER A 465 3.87 20.81 15.16
CA SER A 465 3.85 21.55 16.46
C SER A 465 2.46 21.56 17.10
N GLU A 466 1.40 21.54 16.31
CA GLU A 466 0.01 21.52 16.78
C GLU A 466 -0.59 20.10 16.88
N SER A 467 0.09 19.10 16.30
CA SER A 467 -0.41 17.74 16.24
C SER A 467 -0.27 17.04 17.59
N THR A 468 -1.39 16.50 18.09
CA THR A 468 -1.41 15.54 19.20
C THR A 468 -1.17 14.10 18.74
N LYS A 469 -0.68 13.88 17.52
CA LYS A 469 -0.45 12.55 16.94
C LYS A 469 0.63 11.81 17.74
N LEU A 470 0.27 10.66 18.27
CA LEU A 470 1.11 9.72 19.05
C LEU A 470 2.29 9.11 18.27
N LEU A 471 2.39 9.34 16.97
CA LEU A 471 3.43 8.82 16.08
C LEU A 471 4.12 9.97 15.33
N MET A 472 4.74 10.87 16.09
CA MET A 472 5.68 11.83 15.50
C MET A 472 7.04 11.13 15.34
N ASP A 473 7.49 10.99 14.10
CA ASP A 473 8.87 10.63 13.83
C ASP A 473 9.78 11.83 14.21
N GLU A 474 10.51 11.67 15.29
CA GLU A 474 11.41 12.71 15.85
C GLU A 474 12.47 13.14 14.83
N PHE A 475 12.97 12.22 14.01
CA PHE A 475 13.92 12.51 12.96
C PHE A 475 13.33 13.48 11.93
N THR A 476 12.15 13.20 11.43
CA THR A 476 11.43 14.06 10.45
C THR A 476 11.13 15.43 11.06
N PHE A 477 10.67 15.51 12.32
CA PHE A 477 10.40 16.79 12.96
C PHE A 477 11.67 17.62 13.15
N ASN A 478 12.79 17.01 13.57
CA ASN A 478 14.07 17.70 13.71
C ASN A 478 14.57 18.24 12.36
N LYS A 479 14.35 17.46 11.28
CA LYS A 479 14.71 17.87 9.93
C LYS A 479 13.87 19.07 9.46
N ILE A 480 12.55 19.01 9.61
CA ILE A 480 11.63 20.13 9.31
C ILE A 480 12.02 21.38 10.11
N SER A 481 12.34 21.22 11.41
CA SER A 481 12.76 22.32 12.28
C SER A 481 14.03 23.00 11.77
N SER A 482 14.95 22.25 11.17
CA SER A 482 16.18 22.81 10.60
C SER A 482 15.90 23.78 9.45
N TYR A 483 14.85 23.55 8.63
CA TYR A 483 14.49 24.45 7.52
C TYR A 483 13.91 25.78 7.98
N VAL A 484 13.34 25.86 9.15
CA VAL A 484 12.83 27.11 9.74
C VAL A 484 13.83 27.74 10.71
N SER A 485 15.09 27.25 10.76
CA SER A 485 16.16 27.86 11.51
C SER A 485 16.71 29.09 10.81
N TYR A 486 17.20 30.06 11.60
CA TYR A 486 17.80 31.28 11.04
C TYR A 486 19.04 31.00 10.20
N GLU A 487 19.85 30.03 10.61
CA GLU A 487 21.06 29.62 9.90
C GLU A 487 20.73 29.09 8.49
N PHE A 488 19.75 28.21 8.40
CA PHE A 488 19.33 27.63 7.11
C PHE A 488 18.75 28.71 6.21
N LEU A 489 17.82 29.54 6.73
CA LEU A 489 17.18 30.61 5.96
C LEU A 489 18.18 31.66 5.48
N GLU A 490 19.18 32.01 6.27
CA GLU A 490 20.27 32.90 5.85
C GLU A 490 21.08 32.27 4.70
N ASN A 491 21.43 31.00 4.81
CA ASN A 491 22.13 30.27 3.76
C ASN A 491 21.33 30.19 2.45
N ILE A 492 20.01 30.08 2.54
CA ILE A 492 19.12 30.04 1.36
C ILE A 492 18.89 31.43 0.78
N SER A 493 18.96 32.51 1.59
CA SER A 493 18.63 33.87 1.14
C SER A 493 19.49 34.36 -0.03
N LYS A 494 20.70 33.83 -0.18
CA LYS A 494 21.60 34.12 -1.32
C LYS A 494 21.05 33.75 -2.69
N TYR A 495 20.10 32.82 -2.76
CA TYR A 495 19.43 32.44 -4.00
C TYR A 495 18.34 33.43 -4.41
N PHE A 496 17.92 34.31 -3.49
CA PHE A 496 16.87 35.31 -3.71
C PHE A 496 17.41 36.74 -3.83
N GLU A 497 18.71 36.93 -3.86
CA GLU A 497 19.38 38.20 -4.10
C GLU A 497 19.55 38.44 -5.62
#